data_ac5288baf3e41d49bb646fb040837e1b
#
_entry.id   ac5288baf3e41d49bb646fb040837e1b
#
_cell.length_a   1.000
_cell.length_b   1.000
_cell.length_c   1.000
_cell.angle_alpha   90.00
_cell.angle_beta   90.00
_cell.angle_gamma   90.00
#
_symmetry.space_group_name_H-M   'P 1'
#
loop_
_entity.id
_entity.type
_entity.pdbx_description
1 polymer ?
#
loop_
_entity_poly.entity_id
_entity_poly.type
_entity_poly.pdbx_seq_one_letter_code
_entity_poly.pdbx_strand_id
1 'polypeptide(L)'
;MALTIRQINATKPGTKIITLSDGMGLELRISTNGSRGWRLRYTRPNGKRNMIRLGQYPEVRLAEAREKRTDMRRLISQGIDPVEQKQSDKRQRQYATENTFEVLAMEWHAAMVPRWKESSKRANDSRRVLEMYVFPKVGNRPIESILPLEWLDILRTLEALGKFEQRRRLHAFCRDIYRFAIITGRASYNPLTDLQTALKPYKRGSLHHIP
;
A
#
# COMPACT_ATOMS: atom_id res chain seq x y z
N MET A 1 -11.39 18.21 -36.29
CA MET A 1 -11.27 16.88 -36.94
C MET A 1 -10.60 15.90 -35.98
N ALA A 2 -11.00 14.63 -36.01
CA ALA A 2 -10.35 13.62 -35.20
C ALA A 2 -8.96 13.29 -35.78
N LEU A 3 -7.98 13.10 -34.93
CA LEU A 3 -6.60 12.76 -35.31
C LEU A 3 -6.53 11.33 -35.86
N THR A 4 -5.68 11.10 -36.84
CA THR A 4 -5.45 9.79 -37.44
C THR A 4 -4.02 9.30 -37.18
N ILE A 5 -3.83 7.97 -37.18
CA ILE A 5 -2.50 7.36 -37.04
C ILE A 5 -1.56 7.82 -38.14
N ARG A 6 -2.08 8.01 -39.37
CA ARG A 6 -1.30 8.52 -40.49
C ARG A 6 -0.74 9.91 -40.22
N GLN A 7 -1.55 10.82 -39.67
CA GLN A 7 -1.11 12.16 -39.28
C GLN A 7 -0.05 12.12 -38.17
N ILE A 8 -0.24 11.26 -37.16
CA ILE A 8 0.73 11.08 -36.08
C ILE A 8 2.09 10.65 -36.63
N ASN A 9 2.10 9.66 -37.54
CA ASN A 9 3.34 9.10 -38.07
C ASN A 9 3.99 10.05 -39.13
N ALA A 10 3.22 10.79 -39.87
CA ALA A 10 3.71 11.77 -40.84
C ALA A 10 4.34 13.01 -40.20
N THR A 11 3.96 13.33 -38.92
CA THR A 11 4.49 14.52 -38.24
C THR A 11 5.88 14.27 -37.72
N LYS A 12 6.89 14.92 -38.29
CA LYS A 12 8.28 14.86 -37.84
C LYS A 12 8.53 15.89 -36.72
N PRO A 13 9.43 15.58 -35.75
CA PRO A 13 9.87 16.57 -34.78
C PRO A 13 10.48 17.79 -35.48
N GLY A 14 10.20 18.97 -34.95
CA GLY A 14 10.74 20.23 -35.47
C GLY A 14 11.55 20.98 -34.40
N THR A 15 11.96 22.19 -34.70
CA THR A 15 12.68 23.10 -33.77
C THR A 15 11.77 23.60 -32.64
N LYS A 16 10.46 23.48 -32.79
CA LYS A 16 9.45 23.85 -31.78
C LYS A 16 8.56 22.66 -31.47
N ILE A 17 7.95 22.70 -30.29
CA ILE A 17 6.98 21.68 -29.86
C ILE A 17 5.74 21.75 -30.77
N ILE A 18 5.35 20.62 -31.29
CA ILE A 18 4.13 20.48 -32.13
C ILE A 18 3.04 19.85 -31.24
N THR A 19 1.82 20.35 -31.36
CA THR A 19 0.65 19.81 -30.67
C THR A 19 -0.41 19.45 -31.69
N LEU A 20 -0.79 18.16 -31.74
CA LEU A 20 -1.85 17.63 -32.57
C LEU A 20 -3.09 17.40 -31.71
N SER A 21 -4.22 18.03 -32.05
CA SER A 21 -5.47 17.90 -31.30
C SER A 21 -6.35 16.78 -31.86
N ASP A 22 -6.89 15.92 -30.98
CA ASP A 22 -7.89 14.88 -31.34
C ASP A 22 -9.32 15.30 -30.96
N GLY A 23 -9.50 16.52 -30.46
CA GLY A 23 -10.78 17.01 -29.96
C GLY A 23 -11.06 16.63 -28.50
N MET A 24 -12.07 17.23 -27.91
CA MET A 24 -12.51 17.03 -26.51
C MET A 24 -11.37 17.16 -25.46
N GLY A 25 -10.39 18.02 -25.78
CA GLY A 25 -9.23 18.27 -24.91
C GLY A 25 -8.08 17.28 -25.04
N LEU A 26 -8.22 16.20 -25.84
CA LEU A 26 -7.12 15.25 -26.08
C LEU A 26 -6.13 15.82 -27.10
N GLU A 27 -4.85 15.82 -26.72
CA GLU A 27 -3.75 16.34 -27.53
C GLU A 27 -2.56 15.38 -27.50
N LEU A 28 -1.90 15.21 -28.65
CA LEU A 28 -0.58 14.60 -28.72
C LEU A 28 0.48 15.70 -28.85
N ARG A 29 1.37 15.79 -27.88
CA ARG A 29 2.51 16.71 -27.91
C ARG A 29 3.74 15.99 -28.43
N ILE A 30 4.38 16.57 -29.45
CA ILE A 30 5.65 16.11 -30.00
C ILE A 30 6.71 17.12 -29.60
N SER A 31 7.67 16.65 -28.82
CA SER A 31 8.80 17.46 -28.35
C SER A 31 9.88 17.56 -29.41
N THR A 32 10.78 18.52 -29.28
CA THR A 32 11.92 18.75 -30.22
C THR A 32 12.88 17.57 -30.30
N ASN A 33 12.98 16.77 -29.22
CA ASN A 33 13.77 15.53 -29.18
C ASN A 33 13.02 14.30 -29.75
N GLY A 34 11.82 14.50 -30.35
CA GLY A 34 11.04 13.42 -30.94
C GLY A 34 10.13 12.66 -29.98
N SER A 35 10.17 12.88 -28.67
CA SER A 35 9.26 12.23 -27.74
C SER A 35 7.81 12.69 -27.98
N ARG A 36 6.87 11.74 -27.91
CA ARG A 36 5.45 11.98 -28.21
C ARG A 36 4.60 11.60 -26.99
N GLY A 37 3.89 12.56 -26.41
CA GLY A 37 3.13 12.34 -25.19
C GLY A 37 1.68 12.77 -25.30
N TRP A 38 0.76 11.90 -24.90
CA TRP A 38 -0.66 12.18 -24.80
C TRP A 38 -0.97 13.04 -23.60
N ARG A 39 -1.83 14.04 -23.78
CA ARG A 39 -2.32 14.93 -22.72
C ARG A 39 -3.80 15.20 -22.90
N LEU A 40 -4.50 15.34 -21.79
CA LEU A 40 -5.88 15.81 -21.76
C LEU A 40 -5.92 17.18 -21.06
N ARG A 41 -6.40 18.18 -21.78
CA ARG A 41 -6.73 19.51 -21.21
C ARG A 41 -8.19 19.49 -20.77
N TYR A 42 -8.45 19.93 -19.56
CA TYR A 42 -9.79 19.94 -19.00
C TYR A 42 -9.98 21.12 -18.04
N THR A 43 -11.24 21.36 -17.68
CA THR A 43 -11.60 22.29 -16.60
C THR A 43 -11.90 21.48 -15.35
N ARG A 44 -11.26 21.81 -14.25
CA ARG A 44 -11.50 21.20 -12.94
C ARG A 44 -12.92 21.52 -12.44
N PRO A 45 -13.47 20.77 -11.47
CA PRO A 45 -14.75 21.10 -10.82
C PRO A 45 -14.79 22.51 -10.24
N ASN A 46 -13.65 23.06 -9.81
CA ASN A 46 -13.51 24.42 -9.29
C ASN A 46 -13.39 25.51 -10.40
N GLY A 47 -13.61 25.18 -11.67
CA GLY A 47 -13.57 26.10 -12.81
C GLY A 47 -12.16 26.41 -13.36
N LYS A 48 -11.08 25.99 -12.70
CA LYS A 48 -9.72 26.24 -13.17
C LYS A 48 -9.29 25.26 -14.25
N ARG A 49 -8.58 25.75 -15.27
CA ARG A 49 -8.01 24.89 -16.34
C ARG A 49 -6.87 24.06 -15.78
N ASN A 50 -6.81 22.81 -16.22
CA ASN A 50 -5.74 21.87 -15.86
C ASN A 50 -5.42 20.93 -17.02
N MET A 51 -4.36 20.13 -16.84
CA MET A 51 -3.89 19.17 -17.83
C MET A 51 -3.34 17.93 -17.13
N ILE A 52 -3.70 16.75 -17.65
CA ILE A 52 -3.16 15.47 -17.19
C ILE A 52 -2.45 14.74 -18.34
N ARG A 53 -1.32 14.09 -18.04
CA ARG A 53 -0.62 13.21 -18.97
C ARG A 53 -1.28 11.83 -18.96
N LEU A 54 -1.55 11.29 -20.19
CA LEU A 54 -2.20 9.98 -20.35
C LEU A 54 -1.22 8.86 -20.74
N GLY A 55 0.03 9.20 -21.09
CA GLY A 55 1.07 8.26 -21.47
C GLY A 55 1.84 8.71 -22.72
N GLN A 56 2.79 7.88 -23.13
CA GLN A 56 3.62 8.17 -24.31
C GLN A 56 3.19 7.33 -25.50
N TYR A 57 3.29 7.87 -26.69
CA TYR A 57 3.15 7.15 -27.95
C TYR A 57 4.53 6.63 -28.38
N PRO A 58 4.68 5.39 -28.86
CA PRO A 58 3.61 4.43 -29.26
C PRO A 58 3.08 3.51 -28.15
N GLU A 59 3.61 3.53 -26.93
CA GLU A 59 3.19 2.67 -25.81
C GLU A 59 1.67 2.80 -25.54
N VAL A 60 1.17 4.04 -25.50
CA VAL A 60 -0.26 4.34 -25.49
C VAL A 60 -0.68 4.71 -26.90
N ARG A 61 -1.43 3.84 -27.55
CA ARG A 61 -1.96 4.06 -28.91
C ARG A 61 -3.13 5.05 -28.90
N LEU A 62 -3.48 5.57 -30.07
CA LEU A 62 -4.57 6.56 -30.21
C LEU A 62 -5.91 6.07 -29.65
N ALA A 63 -6.27 4.81 -29.89
CA ALA A 63 -7.51 4.23 -29.35
C ALA A 63 -7.50 4.23 -27.82
N GLU A 64 -6.42 3.77 -27.23
CA GLU A 64 -6.25 3.74 -25.77
C GLU A 64 -6.22 5.14 -25.14
N ALA A 65 -5.60 6.11 -25.83
CA ALA A 65 -5.63 7.51 -25.39
C ALA A 65 -7.06 8.08 -25.38
N ARG A 66 -7.90 7.68 -26.34
CA ARG A 66 -9.33 8.06 -26.40
C ARG A 66 -10.14 7.40 -25.27
N GLU A 67 -9.87 6.14 -24.95
CA GLU A 67 -10.49 5.46 -23.81
C GLU A 67 -10.12 6.15 -22.49
N LYS A 68 -8.84 6.37 -22.26
CA LYS A 68 -8.35 7.13 -21.09
C LYS A 68 -8.98 8.52 -20.97
N ARG A 69 -9.11 9.24 -22.11
CA ARG A 69 -9.86 10.50 -22.13
C ARG A 69 -11.29 10.34 -21.65
N THR A 70 -11.98 9.31 -22.14
CA THR A 70 -13.40 9.05 -21.77
C THR A 70 -13.53 8.77 -20.28
N ASP A 71 -12.65 7.96 -19.72
CA ASP A 71 -12.61 7.67 -18.27
C ASP A 71 -12.35 8.93 -17.44
N MET A 72 -11.36 9.74 -17.85
CA MET A 72 -11.07 11.00 -17.15
C MET A 72 -12.26 11.96 -17.22
N ARG A 73 -12.94 12.06 -18.36
CA ARG A 73 -14.13 12.91 -18.50
C ARG A 73 -15.29 12.43 -17.64
N ARG A 74 -15.44 11.11 -17.46
CA ARG A 74 -16.44 10.54 -16.56
C ARG A 74 -16.17 10.96 -15.11
N LEU A 75 -14.91 10.92 -14.64
CA LEU A 75 -14.54 11.41 -13.30
C LEU A 75 -14.87 12.90 -13.15
N ILE A 76 -14.51 13.72 -14.14
CA ILE A 76 -14.78 15.17 -14.11
C ILE A 76 -16.30 15.45 -14.04
N SER A 77 -17.13 14.70 -14.79
CA SER A 77 -18.58 14.84 -14.75
C SER A 77 -19.20 14.46 -13.39
N GLN A 78 -18.51 13.63 -12.60
CA GLN A 78 -18.84 13.26 -11.23
C GLN A 78 -18.30 14.27 -10.18
N GLY A 79 -17.69 15.37 -10.64
CA GLY A 79 -17.10 16.36 -9.75
C GLY A 79 -15.72 15.98 -9.18
N ILE A 80 -15.09 14.90 -9.71
CA ILE A 80 -13.78 14.40 -9.25
C ILE A 80 -12.68 14.95 -10.17
N ASP A 81 -11.66 15.60 -9.58
CA ASP A 81 -10.46 16.00 -10.34
C ASP A 81 -9.53 14.79 -10.51
N PRO A 82 -9.28 14.34 -11.76
CA PRO A 82 -8.42 13.18 -12.03
C PRO A 82 -6.99 13.32 -11.50
N VAL A 83 -6.45 14.53 -11.42
CA VAL A 83 -5.11 14.77 -10.88
C VAL A 83 -5.10 14.61 -9.35
N GLU A 84 -6.10 15.14 -8.67
CA GLU A 84 -6.25 14.99 -7.22
C GLU A 84 -6.52 13.53 -6.84
N GLN A 85 -7.37 12.83 -7.59
CA GLN A 85 -7.60 11.40 -7.42
C GLN A 85 -6.29 10.61 -7.55
N LYS A 86 -5.52 10.82 -8.62
CA LYS A 86 -4.24 10.15 -8.83
C LYS A 86 -3.22 10.45 -7.73
N GLN A 87 -3.20 11.67 -7.22
CA GLN A 87 -2.33 12.04 -6.09
C GLN A 87 -2.77 11.39 -4.79
N SER A 88 -4.08 11.33 -4.54
CA SER A 88 -4.66 10.62 -3.39
C SER A 88 -4.32 9.13 -3.42
N ASP A 89 -4.55 8.47 -4.56
CA ASP A 89 -4.23 7.05 -4.74
C ASP A 89 -2.72 6.79 -4.54
N LYS A 90 -1.85 7.67 -5.06
CA LYS A 90 -0.41 7.56 -4.84
C LYS A 90 -0.06 7.69 -3.37
N ARG A 91 -0.62 8.67 -2.66
CA ARG A 91 -0.40 8.84 -1.21
C ARG A 91 -0.90 7.65 -0.42
N GLN A 92 -2.08 7.12 -0.75
CA GLN A 92 -2.62 5.93 -0.09
C GLN A 92 -1.72 4.70 -0.31
N ARG A 93 -1.23 4.47 -1.54
CA ARG A 93 -0.29 3.37 -1.83
C ARG A 93 1.02 3.53 -1.07
N GLN A 94 1.57 4.72 -1.04
CA GLN A 94 2.79 5.02 -0.29
C GLN A 94 2.57 4.79 1.21
N TYR A 95 1.48 5.32 1.77
CA TYR A 95 1.09 5.10 3.16
C TYR A 95 0.93 3.61 3.48
N ALA A 96 0.28 2.85 2.60
CA ALA A 96 0.12 1.41 2.76
C ALA A 96 1.46 0.66 2.76
N THR A 97 2.41 1.07 1.91
CA THR A 97 3.75 0.46 1.85
C THR A 97 4.61 0.80 3.07
N GLU A 98 4.53 2.03 3.56
CA GLU A 98 5.27 2.51 4.74
C GLU A 98 4.70 1.95 6.05
N ASN A 99 3.45 1.50 6.07
CA ASN A 99 2.75 1.00 7.25
C ASN A 99 2.38 -0.49 7.14
N THR A 100 3.27 -1.30 6.55
CA THR A 100 3.12 -2.76 6.60
C THR A 100 3.37 -3.27 8.02
N PHE A 101 2.81 -4.44 8.34
CA PHE A 101 3.00 -5.03 9.67
C PHE A 101 4.48 -5.25 9.98
N GLU A 102 5.28 -5.70 9.02
CA GLU A 102 6.71 -5.94 9.19
C GLU A 102 7.49 -4.65 9.50
N VAL A 103 7.26 -3.57 8.74
CA VAL A 103 7.90 -2.27 9.00
C VAL A 103 7.60 -1.80 10.42
N LEU A 104 6.33 -1.83 10.82
CA LEU A 104 5.91 -1.40 12.16
C LEU A 104 6.43 -2.32 13.28
N ALA A 105 6.50 -3.62 13.02
CA ALA A 105 7.07 -4.59 13.95
C ALA A 105 8.57 -4.35 14.17
N MET A 106 9.31 -4.02 13.11
CA MET A 106 10.75 -3.71 13.21
C MET A 106 11.01 -2.38 13.90
N GLU A 107 10.19 -1.34 13.65
CA GLU A 107 10.26 -0.07 14.37
C GLU A 107 9.95 -0.25 15.86
N TRP A 108 8.87 -0.97 16.18
CA TRP A 108 8.52 -1.31 17.56
C TRP A 108 9.66 -2.09 18.24
N HIS A 109 10.22 -3.08 17.55
CA HIS A 109 11.34 -3.86 18.05
C HIS A 109 12.54 -2.98 18.37
N ALA A 110 12.95 -2.10 17.46
CA ALA A 110 14.05 -1.16 17.65
C ALA A 110 13.80 -0.24 18.88
N ALA A 111 12.56 0.23 19.09
CA ALA A 111 12.18 1.04 20.23
C ALA A 111 12.16 0.27 21.55
N MET A 112 11.95 -1.06 21.49
CA MET A 112 11.88 -1.91 22.69
C MET A 112 13.22 -2.48 23.13
N VAL A 113 14.16 -2.72 22.21
CA VAL A 113 15.49 -3.28 22.52
C VAL A 113 16.21 -2.55 23.65
N PRO A 114 16.27 -1.20 23.69
CA PRO A 114 16.92 -0.49 24.81
C PRO A 114 16.23 -0.67 26.16
N ARG A 115 14.94 -1.03 26.18
CA ARG A 115 14.14 -1.24 27.40
C ARG A 115 14.25 -2.66 27.95
N TRP A 116 14.65 -3.61 27.11
CA TRP A 116 14.87 -4.98 27.54
C TRP A 116 16.29 -5.07 28.10
N LYS A 117 16.44 -4.87 29.43
CA LYS A 117 17.73 -5.00 30.11
C LYS A 117 18.49 -6.19 29.53
N GLU A 118 19.68 -5.96 29.01
CA GLU A 118 20.75 -6.90 28.59
C GLU A 118 20.38 -8.32 28.10
N SER A 119 19.14 -8.75 28.17
CA SER A 119 18.74 -10.05 27.65
C SER A 119 18.48 -9.94 26.15
N SER A 120 19.57 -9.86 25.39
CA SER A 120 19.62 -10.13 23.96
C SER A 120 18.71 -11.31 23.54
N LYS A 121 18.46 -12.26 24.44
CA LYS A 121 17.56 -13.40 24.24
C LYS A 121 16.10 -12.98 23.96
N ARG A 122 15.53 -12.02 24.70
CA ARG A 122 14.12 -11.59 24.47
C ARG A 122 13.98 -10.83 23.16
N ALA A 123 14.95 -10.00 22.82
CA ALA A 123 14.96 -9.28 21.55
C ALA A 123 15.07 -10.26 20.36
N ASN A 124 16.03 -11.20 20.44
CA ASN A 124 16.20 -12.22 19.41
C ASN A 124 15.00 -13.16 19.30
N ASP A 125 14.43 -13.59 20.42
CA ASP A 125 13.26 -14.47 20.46
C ASP A 125 12.03 -13.76 19.82
N SER A 126 11.81 -12.47 20.13
CA SER A 126 10.66 -11.73 19.58
C SER A 126 10.75 -11.59 18.06
N ARG A 127 11.92 -11.20 17.56
CA ARG A 127 12.18 -11.06 16.14
C ARG A 127 12.04 -12.42 15.42
N ARG A 128 12.70 -13.46 15.92
CA ARG A 128 12.67 -14.79 15.33
C ARG A 128 11.26 -15.38 15.22
N VAL A 129 10.44 -15.20 16.25
CA VAL A 129 9.05 -15.69 16.24
C VAL A 129 8.19 -14.94 15.22
N LEU A 130 8.38 -13.63 15.07
CA LEU A 130 7.71 -12.83 14.05
C LEU A 130 8.13 -13.24 12.64
N GLU A 131 9.44 -13.37 12.38
CA GLU A 131 9.99 -13.81 11.10
C GLU A 131 9.52 -15.21 10.70
N MET A 132 9.37 -16.10 11.66
CA MET A 132 8.99 -17.49 11.38
C MET A 132 7.49 -17.68 11.15
N TYR A 133 6.62 -16.98 11.89
CA TYR A 133 5.18 -17.30 11.91
C TYR A 133 4.28 -16.21 11.38
N VAL A 134 4.74 -14.95 11.33
CA VAL A 134 3.91 -13.80 10.99
C VAL A 134 4.31 -13.18 9.66
N PHE A 135 5.57 -12.82 9.48
CA PHE A 135 6.02 -12.10 8.28
C PHE A 135 5.74 -12.84 6.97
N PRO A 136 5.89 -14.19 6.88
CA PRO A 136 5.55 -14.91 5.65
C PRO A 136 4.05 -14.84 5.27
N LYS A 137 3.17 -14.60 6.26
CA LYS A 137 1.71 -14.58 6.05
C LYS A 137 1.16 -13.18 5.85
N VAL A 138 1.58 -12.23 6.69
CA VAL A 138 1.00 -10.88 6.74
C VAL A 138 2.03 -9.74 6.81
N GLY A 139 3.33 -10.04 6.78
CA GLY A 139 4.40 -9.04 6.97
C GLY A 139 4.31 -7.87 5.98
N ASN A 140 4.16 -8.15 4.70
CA ASN A 140 4.12 -7.16 3.61
C ASN A 140 2.74 -6.49 3.43
N ARG A 141 1.78 -6.76 4.31
CA ARG A 141 0.45 -6.18 4.22
C ARG A 141 0.31 -4.95 5.11
N PRO A 142 -0.44 -3.93 4.67
CA PRO A 142 -0.78 -2.79 5.53
C PRO A 142 -1.41 -3.28 6.83
N ILE A 143 -0.94 -2.77 7.97
CA ILE A 143 -1.35 -3.26 9.30
C ILE A 143 -2.87 -3.18 9.52
N GLU A 144 -3.53 -2.15 8.99
CA GLU A 144 -4.99 -1.97 9.09
C GLU A 144 -5.80 -2.94 8.21
N SER A 145 -5.16 -3.60 7.23
CA SER A 145 -5.83 -4.54 6.33
C SER A 145 -5.90 -5.96 6.87
N ILE A 146 -5.25 -6.25 8.00
CA ILE A 146 -5.17 -7.60 8.56
C ILE A 146 -6.35 -7.83 9.48
N LEU A 147 -7.18 -8.82 9.15
CA LEU A 147 -8.42 -9.11 9.86
C LEU A 147 -8.17 -9.95 11.14
N PRO A 148 -9.03 -9.85 12.16
CA PRO A 148 -8.93 -10.67 13.38
C PRO A 148 -8.88 -12.17 13.11
N LEU A 149 -9.63 -12.65 12.10
CA LEU A 149 -9.67 -14.07 11.75
C LEU A 149 -8.31 -14.60 11.24
N GLU A 150 -7.57 -13.77 10.52
CA GLU A 150 -6.23 -14.13 10.01
C GLU A 150 -5.23 -14.26 11.18
N TRP A 151 -5.34 -13.39 12.17
CA TRP A 151 -4.57 -13.50 13.41
C TRP A 151 -4.91 -14.79 14.18
N LEU A 152 -6.19 -15.12 14.26
CA LEU A 152 -6.63 -16.34 14.91
C LEU A 152 -6.04 -17.58 14.23
N ASP A 153 -6.00 -17.62 12.90
CA ASP A 153 -5.41 -18.73 12.12
C ASP A 153 -3.89 -18.86 12.36
N ILE A 154 -3.18 -17.72 12.44
CA ILE A 154 -1.75 -17.73 12.78
C ILE A 154 -1.53 -18.33 14.17
N LEU A 155 -2.31 -17.90 15.16
CA LEU A 155 -2.18 -18.36 16.54
C LEU A 155 -2.59 -19.84 16.70
N ARG A 156 -3.64 -20.30 16.01
CA ARG A 156 -4.08 -21.70 15.99
C ARG A 156 -3.06 -22.63 15.34
N THR A 157 -2.29 -22.14 14.37
CA THR A 157 -1.18 -22.93 13.81
C THR A 157 -0.17 -23.33 14.89
N LEU A 158 0.14 -22.43 15.83
CA LEU A 158 1.01 -22.74 16.97
C LEU A 158 0.36 -23.66 18.01
N GLU A 159 -0.96 -23.56 18.18
CA GLU A 159 -1.70 -24.50 19.04
C GLU A 159 -1.66 -25.92 18.48
N ALA A 160 -1.87 -26.06 17.18
CA ALA A 160 -1.82 -27.36 16.51
C ALA A 160 -0.44 -28.03 16.63
N LEU A 161 0.62 -27.20 16.69
CA LEU A 161 2.00 -27.66 16.92
C LEU A 161 2.35 -27.89 18.40
N GLY A 162 1.39 -27.71 19.32
CA GLY A 162 1.63 -27.81 20.78
C GLY A 162 2.49 -26.70 21.36
N LYS A 163 2.78 -25.62 20.60
CA LYS A 163 3.69 -24.52 20.96
C LYS A 163 2.97 -23.41 21.74
N PHE A 164 2.27 -23.74 22.81
CA PHE A 164 1.40 -22.81 23.55
C PHE A 164 2.13 -21.60 24.14
N GLU A 165 3.35 -21.78 24.66
CA GLU A 165 4.13 -20.68 25.21
C GLU A 165 4.59 -19.71 24.11
N GLN A 166 5.01 -20.23 22.95
CA GLN A 166 5.35 -19.39 21.80
C GLN A 166 4.14 -18.64 21.27
N ARG A 167 2.95 -19.30 21.19
CA ARG A 167 1.69 -18.65 20.84
C ARG A 167 1.38 -17.49 21.77
N ARG A 168 1.50 -17.71 23.10
CA ARG A 168 1.25 -16.66 24.10
C ARG A 168 2.19 -15.47 23.92
N ARG A 169 3.47 -15.73 23.72
CA ARG A 169 4.48 -14.67 23.45
C ARG A 169 4.19 -13.94 22.15
N LEU A 170 3.91 -14.67 21.07
CA LEU A 170 3.58 -14.09 19.77
C LEU A 170 2.35 -13.19 19.88
N HIS A 171 1.28 -13.66 20.51
CA HIS A 171 0.08 -12.85 20.73
C HIS A 171 0.40 -11.55 21.48
N ALA A 172 1.21 -11.61 22.55
CA ALA A 172 1.62 -10.43 23.31
C ALA A 172 2.43 -9.45 22.43
N PHE A 173 3.40 -9.93 21.66
CA PHE A 173 4.21 -9.08 20.77
C PHE A 173 3.36 -8.41 19.70
N CYS A 174 2.50 -9.16 18.99
CA CYS A 174 1.63 -8.60 17.98
C CYS A 174 0.67 -7.56 18.55
N ARG A 175 0.09 -7.81 19.72
CA ARG A 175 -0.75 -6.84 20.43
C ARG A 175 0.00 -5.56 20.78
N ASP A 176 1.25 -5.67 21.21
CA ASP A 176 2.07 -4.51 21.56
C ASP A 176 2.53 -3.73 20.33
N ILE A 177 2.76 -4.41 19.19
CA ILE A 177 3.00 -3.78 17.87
C ILE A 177 1.78 -2.96 17.43
N TYR A 178 0.57 -3.50 17.56
CA TYR A 178 -0.65 -2.73 17.24
C TYR A 178 -0.84 -1.55 18.19
N ARG A 179 -0.54 -1.68 19.47
CA ARG A 179 -0.55 -0.54 20.40
C ARG A 179 0.42 0.55 19.98
N PHE A 180 1.62 0.17 19.57
CA PHE A 180 2.61 1.10 19.05
C PHE A 180 2.09 1.79 17.77
N ALA A 181 1.50 1.03 16.84
CA ALA A 181 0.90 1.57 15.62
C ALA A 181 -0.25 2.54 15.92
N ILE A 182 -1.11 2.27 16.90
CA ILE A 182 -2.21 3.15 17.32
C ILE A 182 -1.66 4.45 17.92
N ILE A 183 -0.71 4.37 18.85
CA ILE A 183 -0.10 5.54 19.49
C ILE A 183 0.60 6.44 18.47
N THR A 184 1.17 5.85 17.41
CA THR A 184 1.84 6.60 16.33
C THR A 184 0.89 6.99 15.18
N GLY A 185 -0.43 6.78 15.32
CA GLY A 185 -1.45 7.19 14.35
C GLY A 185 -1.47 6.35 13.06
N ARG A 186 -0.91 5.13 13.10
CA ARG A 186 -0.77 4.23 11.94
C ARG A 186 -1.72 3.04 11.95
N ALA A 187 -2.52 2.91 13.00
CA ALA A 187 -3.65 1.97 13.11
C ALA A 187 -4.75 2.59 13.95
N SER A 188 -5.99 2.25 13.65
CA SER A 188 -7.18 2.77 14.34
C SER A 188 -7.67 1.82 15.46
N TYR A 189 -7.42 0.52 15.34
CA TYR A 189 -7.84 -0.47 16.32
C TYR A 189 -6.84 -1.63 16.41
N ASN A 190 -6.97 -2.45 17.47
CA ASN A 190 -6.14 -3.62 17.69
C ASN A 190 -6.98 -4.91 17.53
N PRO A 191 -6.80 -5.67 16.44
CA PRO A 191 -7.60 -6.86 16.16
C PRO A 191 -7.30 -8.05 17.09
N LEU A 192 -6.27 -7.95 17.93
CA LEU A 192 -5.84 -9.03 18.84
C LEU A 192 -6.42 -8.93 20.24
N THR A 193 -7.14 -7.85 20.57
CA THR A 193 -7.56 -7.56 21.94
C THR A 193 -8.38 -8.72 22.54
N ASP A 194 -9.36 -9.22 21.80
CA ASP A 194 -10.33 -10.21 22.29
C ASP A 194 -10.06 -11.64 21.78
N LEU A 195 -9.02 -11.84 20.96
CA LEU A 195 -8.72 -13.16 20.38
C LEU A 195 -8.37 -14.22 21.43
N GLN A 196 -7.95 -13.79 22.61
CA GLN A 196 -7.58 -14.72 23.68
C GLN A 196 -8.76 -15.60 24.12
N THR A 197 -9.98 -15.10 24.01
CA THR A 197 -11.20 -15.86 24.34
C THR A 197 -11.50 -17.01 23.37
N ALA A 198 -11.03 -16.89 22.12
CA ALA A 198 -11.19 -17.89 21.05
C ALA A 198 -10.04 -18.92 21.00
N LEU A 199 -9.03 -18.79 21.87
CA LEU A 199 -7.86 -19.65 21.94
C LEU A 199 -7.96 -20.62 23.13
N LYS A 200 -7.33 -21.80 22.98
CA LYS A 200 -7.28 -22.77 24.08
C LYS A 200 -6.57 -22.20 25.31
N PRO A 201 -7.11 -22.41 26.53
CA PRO A 201 -6.46 -21.95 27.73
C PRO A 201 -5.09 -22.64 27.90
N TYR A 202 -4.07 -21.85 28.24
CA TYR A 202 -2.74 -22.38 28.53
C TYR A 202 -2.46 -22.23 30.02
N LYS A 203 -2.36 -23.35 30.75
CA LYS A 203 -1.86 -23.40 32.12
C LYS A 203 -0.35 -23.59 32.05
N ARG A 204 0.41 -22.67 32.62
CA ARG A 204 1.86 -22.82 32.81
C ARG A 204 2.08 -24.04 33.68
N GLY A 205 2.76 -25.06 33.15
CA GLY A 205 3.13 -26.22 33.99
C GLY A 205 3.93 -25.74 35.18
N SER A 206 3.48 -26.08 36.39
CA SER A 206 4.29 -25.95 37.59
C SER A 206 5.51 -26.86 37.41
N LEU A 207 6.70 -26.28 37.44
CA LEU A 207 7.91 -27.09 37.66
C LEU A 207 7.74 -27.74 39.03
N HIS A 208 7.39 -29.03 39.04
CA HIS A 208 7.55 -29.81 40.24
C HIS A 208 9.04 -29.76 40.61
N HIS A 209 9.35 -29.08 41.69
CA HIS A 209 10.61 -29.26 42.39
C HIS A 209 10.62 -30.73 42.85
N ILE A 210 11.38 -31.55 42.15
CA ILE A 210 11.73 -32.88 42.65
C ILE A 210 12.70 -32.61 43.79
N PRO A 211 12.40 -33.15 44.98
CA PRO A 211 13.23 -32.98 46.16
C PRO A 211 14.60 -33.65 46.02
#